data_b05d1ccb66aafd966314e7790dc7d890
#
_entry.id   b05d1ccb66aafd966314e7790dc7d890
#
_cell.length_a   1.000
_cell.length_b   1.000
_cell.length_c   1.000
_cell.angle_alpha   90.00
_cell.angle_beta   90.00
_cell.angle_gamma   90.00
#
_symmetry.space_group_name_H-M   'P 1'
#
loop_
_entity.id
_entity.type
_entity.pdbx_description
1 polymer ?
#
loop_
_entity_poly.entity_id
_entity_poly.type
_entity_poly.pdbx_seq_one_letter_code
_entity_poly.pdbx_strand_id
1 'polypeptide(L)'
;IFEVHTGNVRMQFIGEKALSKFINAHIRLLPGTRHVQTNHITTVDKLKAKNHCTLVGFLSRPEKIYTFIAGSYETDLEKVAGEWKITHRIVHVDNGASFVEGDIAEQTQPFMEWMATNSEVMQEE
;
A
#
# COMPACT_ATOMS: atom_id res chain seq x y z
N ILE A 1 -5.14 0.33 -10.85
CA ILE A 1 -3.96 1.17 -10.49
C ILE A 1 -3.77 1.11 -8.99
N PHE A 2 -2.56 0.84 -8.55
CA PHE A 2 -2.15 0.92 -7.17
C PHE A 2 -1.00 1.92 -7.04
N GLU A 3 -1.11 2.87 -6.12
CA GLU A 3 -0.11 3.90 -5.90
C GLU A 3 0.40 3.86 -4.45
N VAL A 4 1.67 4.14 -4.28
CA VAL A 4 2.31 4.37 -2.98
C VAL A 4 2.83 5.79 -2.94
N HIS A 5 2.29 6.60 -2.04
CA HIS A 5 2.71 7.97 -1.80
C HIS A 5 3.46 8.02 -0.47
N THR A 6 4.75 8.33 -0.54
CA THR A 6 5.61 8.41 0.64
C THR A 6 6.56 9.60 0.50
N GLY A 7 6.46 10.55 1.41
CA GLY A 7 7.19 11.82 1.29
C GLY A 7 6.86 12.52 -0.03
N ASN A 8 7.88 12.85 -0.81
CA ASN A 8 7.74 13.43 -2.14
C ASN A 8 7.77 12.39 -3.27
N VAL A 9 7.78 11.11 -2.93
CA VAL A 9 7.85 10.03 -3.89
C VAL A 9 6.46 9.46 -4.12
N ARG A 10 6.10 9.29 -5.39
CA ARG A 10 4.89 8.61 -5.84
C ARG A 10 5.29 7.47 -6.75
N MET A 11 4.93 6.27 -6.37
CA MET A 11 5.18 5.05 -7.13
C MET A 11 3.85 4.48 -7.59
N GLN A 12 3.80 3.99 -8.82
CA GLN A 12 2.59 3.50 -9.44
C GLN A 12 2.79 2.10 -10.03
N PHE A 13 1.80 1.24 -9.80
CA PHE A 13 1.74 -0.10 -10.38
C PHE A 13 0.45 -0.21 -11.18
N ILE A 14 0.58 -0.30 -12.51
CA ILE A 14 -0.55 -0.26 -13.44
C ILE A 14 -0.81 -1.63 -14.02
N GLY A 15 -2.05 -2.07 -13.88
CA GLY A 15 -2.55 -3.30 -14.44
C GLY A 15 -2.34 -4.53 -13.56
N GLU A 16 -3.04 -5.57 -13.87
CA GLU A 16 -3.10 -6.80 -13.09
C GLU A 16 -1.73 -7.49 -12.96
N LYS A 17 -0.96 -7.49 -14.04
CA LYS A 17 0.38 -8.10 -14.05
C LYS A 17 1.35 -7.40 -13.11
N ALA A 18 1.38 -6.05 -13.12
CA ALA A 18 2.23 -5.27 -12.23
C ALA A 18 1.80 -5.44 -10.77
N LEU A 19 0.50 -5.45 -10.52
CA LEU A 19 -0.05 -5.66 -9.18
C LEU A 19 0.25 -7.06 -8.64
N SER A 20 0.15 -8.09 -9.47
CA SER A 20 0.52 -9.46 -9.08
C SER A 20 1.99 -9.57 -8.70
N LYS A 21 2.87 -8.93 -9.45
CA LYS A 21 4.30 -8.87 -9.11
C LYS A 21 4.55 -8.14 -7.79
N PHE A 22 3.85 -7.04 -7.56
CA PHE A 22 3.93 -6.29 -6.29
C PHE A 22 3.52 -7.16 -5.11
N ILE A 23 2.37 -7.83 -5.19
CA ILE A 23 1.87 -8.69 -4.11
C ILE A 23 2.84 -9.83 -3.83
N ASN A 24 3.34 -10.49 -4.86
CA ASN A 24 4.31 -11.59 -4.72
C ASN A 24 5.63 -11.11 -4.10
N ALA A 25 6.12 -9.96 -4.49
CA ALA A 25 7.33 -9.37 -3.88
C ALA A 25 7.10 -9.00 -2.41
N HIS A 26 5.94 -8.44 -2.09
CA HIS A 26 5.56 -8.11 -0.71
C HIS A 26 5.55 -9.35 0.18
N ILE A 27 4.92 -10.43 -0.27
CA ILE A 27 4.86 -11.69 0.47
C ILE A 27 6.27 -12.28 0.67
N ARG A 28 7.10 -12.22 -0.36
CA ARG A 28 8.46 -12.80 -0.33
C ARG A 28 9.45 -12.00 0.50
N LEU A 29 9.39 -10.67 0.40
CA LEU A 29 10.39 -9.78 1.02
C LEU A 29 9.98 -9.26 2.40
N LEU A 30 8.68 -9.25 2.69
CA LEU A 30 8.13 -8.85 3.99
C LEU A 30 7.19 -9.92 4.55
N PRO A 31 7.69 -11.15 4.80
CA PRO A 31 6.85 -12.18 5.41
C PRO A 31 6.41 -11.78 6.81
N GLY A 32 5.21 -12.22 7.22
CA GLY A 32 4.64 -11.89 8.52
C GLY A 32 4.01 -10.51 8.61
N THR A 33 3.76 -9.86 7.49
CA THR A 33 3.04 -8.58 7.44
C THR A 33 1.56 -8.77 7.74
N ARG A 34 1.02 -7.87 8.57
CA ARG A 34 -0.42 -7.75 8.82
C ARG A 34 -0.83 -6.29 8.68
N HIS A 35 -1.92 -6.08 7.94
CA HIS A 35 -2.54 -4.76 7.79
C HIS A 35 -3.83 -4.70 8.59
N VAL A 36 -3.97 -3.65 9.39
CA VAL A 36 -5.21 -3.31 10.08
C VAL A 36 -5.80 -2.08 9.40
N GLN A 37 -7.00 -2.21 8.89
CA GLN A 37 -7.74 -1.12 8.26
C GLN A 37 -8.94 -0.78 9.12
N THR A 38 -9.04 0.48 9.52
CA THR A 38 -10.07 0.98 10.45
C THR A 38 -10.61 2.33 10.00
N ASN A 39 -11.65 2.81 10.68
CA ASN A 39 -12.22 4.14 10.43
C ASN A 39 -12.66 4.32 8.98
N HIS A 40 -13.37 3.33 8.44
CA HIS A 40 -13.87 3.37 7.07
C HIS A 40 -14.93 4.46 6.88
N ILE A 41 -14.73 5.27 5.86
CA ILE A 41 -15.74 6.20 5.34
C ILE A 41 -16.00 5.82 3.89
N THR A 42 -17.20 5.36 3.60
CA THR A 42 -17.58 4.91 2.26
C THR A 42 -18.74 5.74 1.74
N THR A 43 -18.59 6.24 0.52
CA THR A 43 -19.67 6.89 -0.22
C THR A 43 -19.97 6.10 -1.48
N VAL A 44 -21.24 5.87 -1.76
CA VAL A 44 -21.70 5.13 -2.94
C VAL A 44 -22.57 6.02 -3.79
N ASP A 45 -22.27 6.10 -5.08
CA ASP A 45 -23.10 6.76 -6.10
C ASP A 45 -23.32 5.78 -7.25
N LYS A 46 -24.51 5.15 -7.28
CA LYS A 46 -24.91 4.16 -8.29
C LYS A 46 -23.92 3.00 -8.37
N LEU A 47 -23.15 2.93 -9.46
CA LEU A 47 -22.17 1.86 -9.73
C LEU A 47 -20.74 2.25 -9.35
N LYS A 48 -20.54 3.36 -8.67
CA LYS A 48 -19.24 3.84 -8.22
C LYS A 48 -19.26 4.07 -6.71
N ALA A 49 -18.12 3.80 -6.09
CA ALA A 49 -17.93 4.06 -4.67
C ALA A 49 -16.51 4.57 -4.40
N LYS A 50 -16.40 5.31 -3.30
CA LYS A 50 -15.10 5.74 -2.74
C LYS A 50 -15.04 5.28 -1.30
N ASN A 51 -13.88 4.78 -0.90
CA ASN A 51 -13.60 4.42 0.48
C ASN A 51 -12.31 5.12 0.94
N HIS A 52 -12.34 5.62 2.14
CA HIS A 52 -11.17 6.11 2.86
C HIS A 52 -11.08 5.36 4.18
N CYS A 53 -9.89 4.90 4.54
CA CYS A 53 -9.67 4.26 5.84
C CYS A 53 -8.26 4.52 6.37
N THR A 54 -8.10 4.32 7.66
CA THR A 54 -6.79 4.33 8.33
C THR A 54 -6.11 2.99 8.14
N LEU A 55 -4.81 3.01 7.91
CA LEU A 55 -3.97 1.83 7.77
C LEU A 55 -2.87 1.83 8.83
N VAL A 56 -2.73 0.70 9.51
CA VAL A 56 -1.54 0.40 10.33
C VAL A 56 -1.03 -0.98 9.92
N GLY A 57 0.24 -1.07 9.58
CA GLY A 57 0.89 -2.31 9.19
C GLY A 57 1.91 -2.78 10.22
N PHE A 58 1.89 -4.07 10.50
CA PHE A 58 2.79 -4.73 11.45
C PHE A 58 3.63 -5.80 10.75
N LEU A 59 4.88 -5.93 11.19
CA LEU A 59 5.71 -7.11 10.91
C LEU A 59 5.77 -7.98 12.17
N SER A 60 5.25 -9.20 12.07
CA SER A 60 5.38 -10.20 13.12
C SER A 60 6.66 -11.01 12.96
N ARG A 61 7.45 -11.05 14.01
CA ARG A 61 8.65 -11.87 14.14
C ARG A 61 8.51 -12.73 15.40
N PRO A 62 9.25 -13.84 15.55
CA PRO A 62 9.11 -14.74 16.70
C PRO A 62 9.23 -14.06 18.06
N GLU A 63 10.04 -13.03 18.16
CA GLU A 63 10.34 -12.36 19.45
C GLU A 63 9.74 -10.95 19.55
N LYS A 64 9.22 -10.39 18.44
CA LYS A 64 8.84 -8.98 18.41
C LYS A 64 7.85 -8.68 17.29
N ILE A 65 6.95 -7.74 17.58
CA ILE A 65 6.06 -7.14 16.60
C ILE A 65 6.52 -5.70 16.35
N TYR A 66 6.73 -5.37 15.10
CA TYR A 66 7.11 -4.02 14.69
C TYR A 66 5.96 -3.33 13.98
N THR A 67 5.69 -2.08 14.31
CA THR A 67 4.89 -1.20 13.46
C THR A 67 5.81 -0.67 12.36
N PHE A 68 5.50 -0.96 11.11
CA PHE A 68 6.36 -0.55 10.00
C PHE A 68 5.72 0.48 9.07
N ILE A 69 4.39 0.61 9.09
CA ILE A 69 3.67 1.58 8.27
C ILE A 69 2.46 2.11 9.04
N ALA A 70 2.25 3.40 8.95
CA ALA A 70 1.03 4.07 9.34
C ALA A 70 0.62 5.04 8.23
N GLY A 71 -0.67 5.15 7.99
CA GLY A 71 -1.18 6.01 6.94
C GLY A 71 -2.65 5.79 6.65
N SER A 72 -3.02 5.97 5.40
CA SER A 72 -4.40 5.79 4.94
C SER A 72 -4.45 5.16 3.56
N TYR A 73 -5.60 4.53 3.28
CA TYR A 73 -5.97 4.15 1.92
C TYR A 73 -7.07 5.06 1.39
N GLU A 74 -6.92 5.50 0.15
CA GLU A 74 -7.99 6.02 -0.68
C GLU A 74 -8.28 5.01 -1.79
N THR A 75 -9.53 4.59 -1.91
CA THR A 75 -9.91 3.53 -2.84
C THR A 75 -11.12 3.94 -3.66
N ASP A 76 -10.98 3.86 -4.99
CA ASP A 76 -12.09 3.95 -5.93
C ASP A 76 -12.54 2.55 -6.33
N LEU A 77 -13.85 2.34 -6.34
CA LEU A 77 -14.48 1.08 -6.70
C LEU A 77 -15.52 1.30 -7.78
N GLU A 78 -15.71 0.30 -8.63
CA GLU A 78 -16.80 0.22 -9.59
C GLU A 78 -17.51 -1.12 -9.47
N LYS A 79 -18.83 -1.10 -9.62
CA LYS A 79 -19.63 -2.31 -9.69
C LYS A 79 -19.69 -2.81 -11.13
N VAL A 80 -19.11 -3.97 -11.36
CA VAL A 80 -19.03 -4.60 -12.68
C VAL A 80 -19.64 -6.00 -12.61
N ALA A 81 -20.65 -6.26 -13.43
CA ALA A 81 -21.34 -7.55 -13.44
C ALA A 81 -21.87 -7.99 -12.05
N GLY A 82 -22.37 -7.02 -11.26
CA GLY A 82 -22.90 -7.27 -9.92
C GLY A 82 -21.86 -7.34 -8.79
N GLU A 83 -20.58 -7.22 -9.10
CA GLU A 83 -19.49 -7.27 -8.12
C GLU A 83 -18.73 -5.95 -8.02
N TRP A 84 -18.40 -5.54 -6.81
CA TRP A 84 -17.53 -4.40 -6.57
C TRP A 84 -16.07 -4.75 -6.84
N LYS A 85 -15.42 -3.96 -7.70
CA LYS A 85 -14.01 -4.10 -8.05
C LYS A 85 -13.26 -2.83 -7.69
N ILE A 86 -12.04 -2.98 -7.18
CA ILE A 86 -11.14 -1.86 -6.96
C ILE A 86 -10.55 -1.44 -8.29
N THR A 87 -10.72 -0.19 -8.67
CA THR A 87 -10.15 0.38 -9.90
C THR A 87 -8.89 1.19 -9.65
N HIS A 88 -8.83 1.85 -8.50
CA HIS A 88 -7.69 2.66 -8.10
C HIS A 88 -7.55 2.64 -6.58
N ARG A 89 -6.37 2.38 -6.09
CA ARG A 89 -6.05 2.48 -4.67
C ARG A 89 -4.75 3.25 -4.46
N ILE A 90 -4.78 4.20 -3.55
CA ILE A 90 -3.60 4.95 -3.11
C ILE A 90 -3.36 4.64 -1.65
N VAL A 91 -2.15 4.24 -1.32
CA VAL A 91 -1.68 4.24 0.07
C VAL A 91 -0.87 5.50 0.32
N HIS A 92 -1.34 6.31 1.27
CA HIS A 92 -0.61 7.47 1.78
C HIS A 92 0.16 7.04 3.02
N VAL A 93 1.47 7.12 2.97
CA VAL A 93 2.35 6.74 4.09
C VAL A 93 2.74 7.99 4.86
N ASP A 94 2.37 8.06 6.14
CA ASP A 94 2.54 9.25 6.98
C ASP A 94 4.01 9.59 7.24
N ASN A 95 4.85 8.58 7.32
CA ASN A 95 6.23 8.74 7.79
C ASN A 95 7.22 9.09 6.67
N GLY A 96 6.75 9.26 5.44
CA GLY A 96 7.64 9.51 4.30
C GLY A 96 8.60 8.34 4.04
N ALA A 97 9.81 8.65 3.57
CA ALA A 97 10.80 7.64 3.22
C ALA A 97 11.53 7.00 4.41
N SER A 98 11.39 7.55 5.61
CA SER A 98 12.03 7.02 6.82
C SER A 98 10.99 6.49 7.79
N PHE A 99 10.29 5.44 7.38
CA PHE A 99 9.27 4.88 8.23
C PHE A 99 9.82 4.32 9.52
N VAL A 100 11.05 3.96 9.55
CA VAL A 100 11.51 3.06 10.57
C VAL A 100 12.95 3.33 10.95
N GLU A 101 13.21 3.21 12.23
CA GLU A 101 14.54 3.27 12.81
C GLU A 101 14.98 1.88 13.26
N GLY A 102 16.28 1.67 13.34
CA GLY A 102 16.87 0.44 13.84
C GLY A 102 16.71 -0.77 12.91
N ASP A 103 16.54 -1.91 13.53
CA ASP A 103 16.53 -3.22 12.85
C ASP A 103 15.42 -3.38 11.82
N ILE A 104 14.32 -2.67 11.96
CA ILE A 104 13.21 -2.76 11.01
C ILE A 104 13.54 -2.11 9.68
N ALA A 105 14.40 -1.09 9.66
CA ALA A 105 14.88 -0.48 8.43
C ALA A 105 15.60 -1.50 7.56
N GLU A 106 16.44 -2.36 8.15
CA GLU A 106 17.12 -3.43 7.43
C GLU A 106 16.15 -4.47 6.88
N GLN A 107 15.08 -4.79 7.61
CA GLN A 107 14.07 -5.76 7.19
C GLN A 107 13.18 -5.25 6.07
N THR A 108 12.94 -3.95 6.00
CA THR A 108 12.08 -3.32 4.98
C THR A 108 12.85 -2.87 3.74
N GLN A 109 14.16 -2.66 3.85
CA GLN A 109 15.02 -2.15 2.78
C GLN A 109 14.91 -2.94 1.47
N PRO A 110 14.96 -4.28 1.45
CA PRO A 110 14.86 -5.04 0.21
C PRO A 110 13.55 -4.80 -0.55
N PHE A 111 12.45 -4.64 0.16
CA PHE A 111 11.15 -4.35 -0.45
C PHE A 111 11.07 -2.91 -0.97
N MET A 112 11.62 -1.95 -0.24
CA MET A 112 11.70 -0.55 -0.69
C MET A 112 12.52 -0.43 -1.97
N GLU A 113 13.65 -1.10 -2.05
CA GLU A 113 14.49 -1.15 -3.25
C GLU A 113 13.77 -1.82 -4.43
N TRP A 114 13.06 -2.90 -4.16
CA TRP A 114 12.26 -3.57 -5.18
C TRP A 114 11.18 -2.64 -5.75
N MET A 115 10.44 -1.92 -4.91
CA MET A 115 9.43 -0.96 -5.35
C MET A 115 10.04 0.15 -6.21
N ALA A 116 11.14 0.73 -5.78
CA ALA A 116 11.82 1.79 -6.52
C ALA A 116 12.28 1.35 -7.92
N THR A 117 12.65 0.07 -8.06
CA THR A 117 13.11 -0.50 -9.33
C THR A 117 11.94 -0.92 -10.24
N ASN A 118 10.82 -1.37 -9.67
CA ASN A 118 9.74 -2.01 -10.42
C ASN A 118 8.47 -1.18 -10.55
N SER A 119 8.41 -0.03 -9.91
CA SER A 119 7.29 0.92 -10.06
C SER A 119 7.55 1.93 -11.18
N GLU A 120 6.48 2.53 -11.66
CA GLU A 120 6.57 3.78 -12.40
C GLU A 120 6.67 4.92 -11.38
N VAL A 121 7.78 5.65 -11.40
CA VAL A 121 7.96 6.83 -10.53
C VAL A 121 7.28 8.01 -11.19
N MET A 122 6.27 8.55 -10.53
CA MET A 122 5.60 9.76 -10.98
C MET A 122 6.40 10.96 -10.49
N GLN A 123 6.86 11.79 -11.42
CA GLN A 123 7.44 13.09 -11.07
C GLN A 123 6.28 14.08 -10.86
N GLU A 124 6.30 14.79 -9.75
CA GLU A 124 5.43 15.97 -9.61
C GLU A 124 5.88 17.02 -10.63
N GLU A 125 4.94 17.43 -11.47
CA GLU A 125 5.13 18.62 -12.32
C GLU A 125 5.13 19.89 -11.45
#